data_68922f09d577e36d6b9468f8fe8e7183
#
_entry.id   68922f09d577e36d6b9468f8fe8e7183
#
_cell.length_a   1.000
_cell.length_b   1.000
_cell.length_c   1.000
_cell.angle_alpha   90.00
_cell.angle_beta   90.00
_cell.angle_gamma   90.00
#
_symmetry.space_group_name_H-M   'P 1'
#
loop_
_entity.id
_entity.type
_entity.pdbx_description
1 polymer ?
#
loop_
_entity_poly.entity_id
_entity_poly.type
_entity_poly.pdbx_seq_one_letter_code
_entity_poly.pdbx_strand_id
1 'polypeptide(L)'
;MKIETQCLHAGYTPKNTEPRVVPIVQSTTYVYDSTNDVAAVFDDPTKSLIYSRFENPTVMAVEEKINVLEGGIGAMCTSSGQAASLLSLLNILKAGDSFISAATIYGGTINLFAYTLKKLGIECIFVDAEAPEEEIRAAFKPNTKAVFGETLANPALTVFDIEKFARIAHDNGVPLIIDNTFPTPVLCRPFEWGADIVVHSTTKYMDGHAVQGGGVIVDSGNFDWTNGKFPEFTEPDESYHGTIYTKQYGKAAYIVKARMQLMRDFGCYPAAQSAFYLNLGLETLPIRMKQHCENALAVARFLEAQPEVEYVNYPGLESSKYHALAQKYMPMGTSGVISFSIKGGRSTAVKFMDSLKLASNEVHVADIRTCVLHPASATHRQLTDEQLVAAGIDGGLIRISVGLENIEDILEDVKQGFAAIKKYNDLNAGA
;
A
#
# COMPACT_ATOMS: atom_id res chain seq x y z
N MET A 1 18.54 -11.18 11.28
CA MET A 1 19.25 -10.03 10.65
C MET A 1 18.40 -8.79 10.81
N LYS A 2 19.01 -7.59 10.89
CA LYS A 2 18.28 -6.31 10.88
C LYS A 2 17.78 -5.99 9.48
N ILE A 3 16.78 -5.12 9.38
CA ILE A 3 16.04 -4.86 8.12
C ILE A 3 16.95 -4.37 6.99
N GLU A 4 17.94 -3.54 7.29
CA GLU A 4 18.91 -3.05 6.29
C GLU A 4 19.69 -4.19 5.63
N THR A 5 20.09 -5.20 6.44
CA THR A 5 20.76 -6.39 5.93
C THR A 5 19.78 -7.31 5.19
N GLN A 6 18.53 -7.43 5.66
CA GLN A 6 17.51 -8.21 4.97
C GLN A 6 17.19 -7.64 3.59
N CYS A 7 17.09 -6.32 3.44
CA CYS A 7 16.89 -5.66 2.15
C CYS A 7 17.95 -6.06 1.10
N LEU A 8 19.19 -6.29 1.53
CA LEU A 8 20.28 -6.64 0.64
C LEU A 8 20.40 -8.15 0.37
N HIS A 9 20.06 -9.00 1.34
CA HIS A 9 20.41 -10.42 1.30
C HIS A 9 19.24 -11.40 1.28
N ALA A 10 18.01 -10.96 1.62
CA ALA A 10 16.86 -11.85 1.55
C ALA A 10 16.43 -12.12 0.11
N GLY A 11 15.80 -13.27 -0.12
CA GLY A 11 15.17 -13.68 -1.37
C GLY A 11 16.08 -14.30 -2.41
N TYR A 12 17.37 -13.98 -2.44
CA TYR A 12 18.32 -14.57 -3.37
C TYR A 12 19.69 -14.80 -2.72
N THR A 13 20.11 -16.06 -2.73
CA THR A 13 21.44 -16.47 -2.26
C THR A 13 22.16 -17.19 -3.39
N PRO A 14 23.16 -16.55 -4.06
CA PRO A 14 23.89 -17.16 -5.16
C PRO A 14 24.76 -18.33 -4.67
N LYS A 15 24.77 -19.41 -5.42
CA LYS A 15 25.71 -20.54 -5.22
C LYS A 15 27.04 -20.26 -5.92
N ASN A 16 27.97 -21.22 -5.79
CA ASN A 16 29.27 -21.10 -6.46
C ASN A 16 29.10 -20.94 -7.97
N THR A 17 29.69 -19.89 -8.55
CA THR A 17 29.65 -19.49 -9.97
C THR A 17 28.29 -18.94 -10.47
N GLU A 18 27.30 -18.81 -9.61
CA GLU A 18 26.05 -18.13 -9.98
C GLU A 18 26.19 -16.58 -9.98
N PRO A 19 25.33 -15.87 -10.72
CA PRO A 19 25.35 -14.42 -10.74
C PRO A 19 25.19 -13.82 -9.34
N ARG A 20 25.91 -12.74 -9.06
CA ARG A 20 25.79 -12.00 -7.80
C ARG A 20 24.39 -11.40 -7.60
N VAL A 21 23.78 -10.93 -8.68
CA VAL A 21 22.45 -10.30 -8.70
C VAL A 21 21.43 -11.32 -9.17
N VAL A 22 20.20 -11.25 -8.66
CA VAL A 22 19.11 -12.12 -9.11
C VAL A 22 18.97 -12.04 -10.65
N PRO A 23 19.01 -13.15 -11.38
CA PRO A 23 18.86 -13.14 -12.84
C PRO A 23 17.44 -12.78 -13.27
N ILE A 24 17.30 -12.13 -14.44
CA ILE A 24 15.99 -11.95 -15.07
C ILE A 24 15.68 -13.20 -15.88
N VAL A 25 14.75 -14.01 -15.38
CA VAL A 25 14.28 -15.22 -16.09
C VAL A 25 13.12 -14.84 -17.01
N GLN A 26 13.45 -14.52 -18.26
CA GLN A 26 12.50 -14.12 -19.29
C GLN A 26 11.96 -15.37 -20.03
N SER A 27 11.22 -16.21 -19.32
CA SER A 27 10.57 -17.39 -19.86
C SER A 27 9.13 -17.51 -19.37
N THR A 28 8.23 -17.99 -20.24
CA THR A 28 6.83 -18.29 -19.84
C THR A 28 6.66 -19.70 -19.32
N THR A 29 7.47 -20.65 -19.80
CA THR A 29 7.35 -22.08 -19.54
C THR A 29 8.70 -22.71 -19.21
N TYR A 30 8.68 -23.93 -18.69
CA TYR A 30 9.83 -24.66 -18.23
C TYR A 30 9.85 -26.07 -18.84
N VAL A 31 11.03 -26.70 -18.92
CA VAL A 31 11.25 -28.03 -19.51
C VAL A 31 11.35 -29.05 -18.40
N TYR A 32 10.81 -30.26 -18.61
CA TYR A 32 10.84 -31.40 -17.69
C TYR A 32 11.44 -32.62 -18.39
N ASP A 33 12.04 -33.50 -17.61
CA ASP A 33 12.70 -34.70 -18.13
C ASP A 33 11.69 -35.80 -18.55
N SER A 34 10.50 -35.82 -17.92
CA SER A 34 9.47 -36.81 -18.22
C SER A 34 8.05 -36.30 -18.11
N THR A 35 7.10 -37.03 -18.73
CA THR A 35 5.65 -36.77 -18.57
C THR A 35 5.19 -36.93 -17.11
N ASN A 36 5.83 -37.83 -16.35
CA ASN A 36 5.51 -38.06 -14.94
C ASN A 36 5.91 -36.82 -14.10
N ASP A 37 7.02 -36.16 -14.43
CA ASP A 37 7.44 -34.93 -13.74
C ASP A 37 6.42 -33.80 -14.01
N VAL A 38 5.94 -33.70 -15.23
CA VAL A 38 4.86 -32.76 -15.57
C VAL A 38 3.61 -33.05 -14.73
N ALA A 39 3.16 -34.30 -14.68
CA ALA A 39 1.98 -34.69 -13.90
C ALA A 39 2.14 -34.35 -12.40
N ALA A 40 3.30 -34.67 -11.81
CA ALA A 40 3.59 -34.39 -10.40
C ALA A 40 3.53 -32.91 -10.04
N VAL A 41 3.92 -32.04 -10.98
CA VAL A 41 3.84 -30.57 -10.76
C VAL A 41 2.39 -30.06 -10.84
N PHE A 42 1.55 -30.67 -11.66
CA PHE A 42 0.12 -30.36 -11.70
C PHE A 42 -0.63 -30.88 -10.47
N ASP A 43 -0.15 -32.00 -9.86
CA ASP A 43 -0.70 -32.49 -8.60
C ASP A 43 -0.35 -31.60 -7.40
N ASP A 44 0.84 -30.97 -7.42
CA ASP A 44 1.29 -30.06 -6.38
C ASP A 44 2.17 -28.94 -6.99
N PRO A 45 1.56 -27.79 -7.37
CA PRO A 45 2.27 -26.69 -8.02
C PRO A 45 3.34 -26.04 -7.16
N THR A 46 3.35 -26.27 -5.85
CA THR A 46 4.37 -25.71 -4.94
C THR A 46 5.73 -26.40 -5.04
N LYS A 47 5.80 -27.53 -5.76
CA LYS A 47 7.03 -28.36 -5.85
C LYS A 47 7.98 -27.96 -6.96
N SER A 48 7.49 -27.32 -8.02
CA SER A 48 8.32 -26.96 -9.17
C SER A 48 7.65 -25.90 -10.04
N LEU A 49 8.44 -25.26 -10.88
CA LEU A 49 7.97 -24.22 -11.79
C LEU A 49 7.08 -24.80 -12.90
N ILE A 50 5.91 -24.22 -13.12
CA ILE A 50 4.97 -24.62 -14.19
C ILE A 50 4.97 -23.59 -15.31
N TYR A 51 4.65 -22.37 -14.97
CA TYR A 51 4.38 -21.29 -15.90
C TYR A 51 4.57 -19.93 -15.18
N SER A 52 5.19 -18.95 -15.83
CA SER A 52 5.56 -17.69 -15.16
C SER A 52 4.37 -16.88 -14.60
N ARG A 53 3.15 -17.16 -15.02
CA ARG A 53 1.94 -16.59 -14.40
C ARG A 53 1.73 -17.09 -12.96
N PHE A 54 2.16 -18.32 -12.64
CA PHE A 54 2.14 -18.85 -11.28
C PHE A 54 3.39 -18.45 -10.51
N GLU A 55 4.53 -18.78 -11.08
CA GLU A 55 5.84 -18.65 -10.46
C GLU A 55 6.92 -18.38 -11.50
N ASN A 56 7.74 -17.41 -11.21
CA ASN A 56 8.93 -17.07 -12.00
C ASN A 56 10.09 -16.84 -11.03
N PRO A 57 11.28 -17.42 -11.26
CA PRO A 57 12.39 -17.36 -10.31
C PRO A 57 12.80 -15.94 -9.89
N THR A 58 12.74 -14.97 -10.81
CA THR A 58 13.00 -13.55 -10.50
C THR A 58 11.93 -12.97 -9.58
N VAL A 59 10.65 -13.26 -9.87
CA VAL A 59 9.51 -12.80 -9.05
C VAL A 59 9.54 -13.44 -7.67
N MET A 60 9.78 -14.77 -7.60
CA MET A 60 9.87 -15.51 -6.33
C MET A 60 10.97 -14.96 -5.40
N ALA A 61 12.11 -14.58 -5.95
CA ALA A 61 13.18 -13.97 -5.16
C ALA A 61 12.74 -12.64 -4.51
N VAL A 62 11.96 -11.84 -5.23
CA VAL A 62 11.41 -10.57 -4.71
C VAL A 62 10.27 -10.81 -3.72
N GLU A 63 9.41 -11.79 -3.99
CA GLU A 63 8.35 -12.21 -3.06
C GLU A 63 8.94 -12.64 -1.72
N GLU A 64 9.97 -13.49 -1.75
CA GLU A 64 10.64 -13.94 -0.53
C GLU A 64 11.34 -12.79 0.20
N LYS A 65 11.96 -11.85 -0.53
CA LYS A 65 12.53 -10.64 0.09
C LYS A 65 11.46 -9.85 0.84
N ILE A 66 10.35 -9.53 0.20
CA ILE A 66 9.26 -8.75 0.81
C ILE A 66 8.62 -9.52 1.97
N ASN A 67 8.44 -10.86 1.81
CA ASN A 67 7.97 -11.74 2.87
C ASN A 67 8.83 -11.62 4.15
N VAL A 68 10.15 -11.70 3.99
CA VAL A 68 11.11 -11.55 5.12
C VAL A 68 11.05 -10.15 5.72
N LEU A 69 10.92 -9.10 4.90
CA LEU A 69 10.87 -7.71 5.37
C LEU A 69 9.61 -7.45 6.20
N GLU A 70 8.45 -7.94 5.78
CA GLU A 70 7.19 -7.83 6.55
C GLU A 70 7.12 -8.81 7.72
N GLY A 71 7.89 -9.92 7.70
CA GLY A 71 7.84 -10.97 8.70
C GLY A 71 6.66 -11.93 8.50
N GLY A 72 6.26 -12.14 7.26
CA GLY A 72 5.19 -13.06 6.86
C GLY A 72 5.65 -14.51 6.70
N ILE A 73 4.71 -15.37 6.31
CA ILE A 73 4.95 -16.78 5.97
C ILE A 73 5.04 -17.01 4.45
N GLY A 74 4.51 -16.07 3.66
CA GLY A 74 4.56 -16.11 2.20
C GLY A 74 4.04 -14.81 1.58
N ALA A 75 4.51 -14.53 0.37
CA ALA A 75 4.12 -13.36 -0.39
C ALA A 75 3.78 -13.73 -1.84
N MET A 76 2.95 -12.92 -2.48
CA MET A 76 2.55 -13.04 -3.88
C MET A 76 2.56 -11.66 -4.54
N CYS A 77 3.51 -11.41 -5.43
CA CYS A 77 3.56 -10.18 -6.23
C CYS A 77 2.44 -10.14 -7.27
N THR A 78 1.89 -8.95 -7.49
CA THR A 78 0.82 -8.68 -8.43
C THR A 78 1.21 -7.57 -9.40
N SER A 79 0.46 -7.43 -10.51
CA SER A 79 0.71 -6.42 -11.55
C SER A 79 0.44 -4.96 -11.10
N SER A 80 -0.22 -4.77 -9.96
CA SER A 80 -0.49 -3.44 -9.39
C SER A 80 -0.95 -3.55 -7.94
N GLY A 81 -0.86 -2.45 -7.16
CA GLY A 81 -1.45 -2.37 -5.82
C GLY A 81 -2.95 -2.62 -5.82
N GLN A 82 -3.68 -2.16 -6.84
CA GLN A 82 -5.12 -2.43 -6.98
C GLN A 82 -5.41 -3.92 -7.19
N ALA A 83 -4.56 -4.64 -7.92
CA ALA A 83 -4.67 -6.08 -8.04
C ALA A 83 -4.40 -6.77 -6.68
N ALA A 84 -3.43 -6.29 -5.90
CA ALA A 84 -3.19 -6.80 -4.55
C ALA A 84 -4.42 -6.60 -3.64
N SER A 85 -4.99 -5.41 -3.58
CA SER A 85 -6.20 -5.12 -2.80
C SER A 85 -7.41 -5.95 -3.27
N LEU A 86 -7.60 -6.10 -4.59
CA LEU A 86 -8.68 -6.92 -5.15
C LEU A 86 -8.52 -8.40 -4.80
N LEU A 87 -7.35 -8.98 -5.09
CA LEU A 87 -7.12 -10.40 -4.91
C LEU A 87 -7.07 -10.79 -3.42
N SER A 88 -6.59 -9.90 -2.54
CA SER A 88 -6.60 -10.16 -1.09
C SER A 88 -8.03 -10.35 -0.56
N LEU A 89 -8.99 -9.60 -1.07
CA LEU A 89 -10.40 -9.73 -0.70
C LEU A 89 -11.09 -10.89 -1.42
N LEU A 90 -10.94 -11.03 -2.73
CA LEU A 90 -11.57 -12.11 -3.50
C LEU A 90 -11.11 -13.51 -3.07
N ASN A 91 -9.97 -13.62 -2.39
CA ASN A 91 -9.51 -14.90 -1.84
C ASN A 91 -10.42 -15.44 -0.71
N ILE A 92 -11.21 -14.55 -0.08
CA ILE A 92 -12.05 -14.85 1.08
C ILE A 92 -13.51 -14.36 0.96
N LEU A 93 -13.82 -13.62 -0.10
CA LEU A 93 -15.16 -13.06 -0.33
C LEU A 93 -15.77 -13.60 -1.61
N LYS A 94 -17.07 -13.83 -1.57
CA LYS A 94 -17.91 -14.19 -2.72
C LYS A 94 -19.15 -13.31 -2.78
N ALA A 95 -19.95 -13.45 -3.83
CA ALA A 95 -21.23 -12.75 -3.94
C ALA A 95 -22.13 -13.05 -2.72
N GLY A 96 -22.69 -12.00 -2.14
CA GLY A 96 -23.50 -12.06 -0.91
C GLY A 96 -22.69 -11.79 0.37
N ASP A 97 -21.37 -11.74 0.33
CA ASP A 97 -20.52 -11.37 1.47
C ASP A 97 -20.37 -9.85 1.61
N SER A 98 -19.98 -9.42 2.79
CA SER A 98 -19.62 -8.04 3.09
C SER A 98 -18.26 -7.97 3.78
N PHE A 99 -17.65 -6.78 3.77
CA PHE A 99 -16.49 -6.45 4.57
C PHE A 99 -16.54 -5.00 5.04
N ILE A 100 -15.80 -4.69 6.10
CA ILE A 100 -15.67 -3.34 6.64
C ILE A 100 -14.39 -2.71 6.11
N SER A 101 -14.45 -1.45 5.71
CA SER A 101 -13.27 -0.67 5.35
C SER A 101 -13.27 0.66 6.09
N ALA A 102 -12.09 1.13 6.50
CA ALA A 102 -11.94 2.52 6.88
C ALA A 102 -12.36 3.43 5.71
N ALA A 103 -13.06 4.52 6.01
CA ALA A 103 -13.48 5.50 5.00
C ALA A 103 -12.29 6.33 4.46
N THR A 104 -11.24 6.47 5.26
CA THR A 104 -10.02 7.19 4.91
C THR A 104 -8.96 6.23 4.35
N ILE A 105 -9.09 5.87 3.07
CA ILE A 105 -8.14 5.06 2.30
C ILE A 105 -7.92 5.71 0.93
N TYR A 106 -6.99 5.17 0.15
CA TYR A 106 -6.72 5.65 -1.21
C TYR A 106 -7.97 5.69 -2.09
N GLY A 107 -8.20 6.82 -2.78
CA GLY A 107 -9.41 7.05 -3.58
C GLY A 107 -9.68 6.00 -4.67
N GLY A 108 -8.63 5.42 -5.28
CA GLY A 108 -8.78 4.32 -6.22
C GLY A 108 -9.33 3.05 -5.55
N THR A 109 -8.93 2.78 -4.30
CA THR A 109 -9.42 1.66 -3.50
C THR A 109 -10.86 1.90 -3.05
N ILE A 110 -11.24 3.14 -2.71
CA ILE A 110 -12.65 3.50 -2.47
C ILE A 110 -13.52 3.16 -3.68
N ASN A 111 -13.10 3.55 -4.89
CA ASN A 111 -13.83 3.24 -6.12
C ASN A 111 -13.92 1.72 -6.37
N LEU A 112 -12.84 0.98 -6.15
CA LEU A 112 -12.83 -0.47 -6.25
C LEU A 112 -13.89 -1.08 -5.32
N PHE A 113 -13.94 -0.65 -4.07
CA PHE A 113 -14.81 -1.20 -3.03
C PHE A 113 -16.27 -0.77 -3.20
N ALA A 114 -16.51 0.52 -3.41
CA ALA A 114 -17.86 1.07 -3.48
C ALA A 114 -18.62 0.70 -4.77
N TYR A 115 -17.90 0.56 -5.88
CA TYR A 115 -18.54 0.39 -7.19
C TYR A 115 -18.20 -0.91 -7.90
N THR A 116 -16.93 -1.32 -7.93
CA THR A 116 -16.50 -2.49 -8.69
C THR A 116 -16.89 -3.78 -7.97
N LEU A 117 -16.55 -3.93 -6.69
CA LEU A 117 -16.92 -5.10 -5.89
C LEU A 117 -18.43 -5.24 -5.73
N LYS A 118 -19.16 -4.11 -5.65
CA LYS A 118 -20.61 -4.13 -5.62
C LYS A 118 -21.22 -4.80 -6.87
N LYS A 119 -20.62 -4.63 -8.05
CA LYS A 119 -21.04 -5.33 -9.29
C LYS A 119 -20.80 -6.83 -9.22
N LEU A 120 -19.86 -7.27 -8.38
CA LEU A 120 -19.61 -8.69 -8.10
C LEU A 120 -20.48 -9.23 -6.95
N GLY A 121 -21.43 -8.42 -6.44
CA GLY A 121 -22.31 -8.80 -5.35
C GLY A 121 -21.66 -8.76 -3.95
N ILE A 122 -20.52 -8.11 -3.81
CA ILE A 122 -19.79 -7.93 -2.53
C ILE A 122 -20.08 -6.51 -2.01
N GLU A 123 -20.47 -6.41 -0.73
CA GLU A 123 -20.77 -5.15 -0.08
C GLU A 123 -19.58 -4.65 0.75
N CYS A 124 -19.15 -3.40 0.53
CA CYS A 124 -18.23 -2.69 1.42
C CYS A 124 -19.01 -1.77 2.36
N ILE A 125 -18.76 -1.86 3.65
CA ILE A 125 -19.31 -0.99 4.68
C ILE A 125 -18.17 -0.08 5.14
N PHE A 126 -18.26 1.21 4.78
CA PHE A 126 -17.27 2.19 5.20
C PHE A 126 -17.57 2.69 6.61
N VAL A 127 -16.53 2.74 7.45
CA VAL A 127 -16.58 3.25 8.81
C VAL A 127 -15.56 4.36 9.02
N ASP A 128 -15.90 5.31 9.89
CA ASP A 128 -14.90 6.26 10.35
C ASP A 128 -13.91 5.52 11.27
N ALA A 129 -12.62 5.58 10.93
CA ALA A 129 -11.57 4.92 11.74
C ALA A 129 -11.40 5.57 13.14
N GLU A 130 -11.84 6.82 13.30
CA GLU A 130 -11.83 7.54 14.57
C GLU A 130 -13.11 7.32 15.41
N ALA A 131 -14.14 6.68 14.84
CA ALA A 131 -15.39 6.40 15.55
C ALA A 131 -15.16 5.60 16.85
N PRO A 132 -16.06 5.74 17.84
CA PRO A 132 -16.10 4.85 18.99
C PRO A 132 -16.16 3.38 18.59
N GLU A 133 -15.56 2.52 19.41
CA GLU A 133 -15.46 1.08 19.11
C GLU A 133 -16.86 0.44 18.92
N GLU A 134 -17.83 0.88 19.70
CA GLU A 134 -19.21 0.39 19.64
C GLU A 134 -19.86 0.64 18.26
N GLU A 135 -19.58 1.79 17.65
CA GLU A 135 -20.09 2.13 16.33
C GLU A 135 -19.44 1.24 15.25
N ILE A 136 -18.10 1.03 15.35
CA ILE A 136 -17.39 0.14 14.44
C ILE A 136 -17.92 -1.30 14.57
N ARG A 137 -18.15 -1.79 15.79
CA ARG A 137 -18.71 -3.12 16.05
C ARG A 137 -20.14 -3.26 15.54
N ALA A 138 -20.95 -2.21 15.64
CA ALA A 138 -22.34 -2.20 15.14
C ALA A 138 -22.41 -2.30 13.60
N ALA A 139 -21.33 -1.99 12.87
CA ALA A 139 -21.26 -2.13 11.42
C ALA A 139 -21.12 -3.59 10.94
N PHE A 140 -20.74 -4.53 11.82
CA PHE A 140 -20.60 -5.93 11.45
C PHE A 140 -21.96 -6.59 11.19
N LYS A 141 -22.03 -7.33 10.09
CA LYS A 141 -23.15 -8.18 9.69
C LYS A 141 -22.76 -9.66 9.83
N PRO A 142 -23.73 -10.59 9.86
CA PRO A 142 -23.41 -12.03 9.90
C PRO A 142 -22.54 -12.52 8.73
N ASN A 143 -22.64 -11.86 7.57
CA ASN A 143 -21.89 -12.13 6.35
C ASN A 143 -20.61 -11.28 6.21
N THR A 144 -20.20 -10.56 7.24
CA THR A 144 -18.94 -9.81 7.23
C THR A 144 -17.76 -10.77 7.36
N LYS A 145 -16.79 -10.67 6.43
CA LYS A 145 -15.66 -11.61 6.26
C LYS A 145 -14.29 -10.98 6.42
N ALA A 146 -14.16 -9.66 6.41
CA ALA A 146 -12.87 -8.98 6.56
C ALA A 146 -13.03 -7.57 7.10
N VAL A 147 -11.93 -7.03 7.62
CA VAL A 147 -11.73 -5.60 7.86
C VAL A 147 -10.54 -5.14 7.03
N PHE A 148 -10.64 -3.97 6.39
CA PHE A 148 -9.58 -3.38 5.58
C PHE A 148 -9.25 -1.98 6.09
N GLY A 149 -7.95 -1.65 6.18
CA GLY A 149 -7.46 -0.33 6.55
C GLY A 149 -6.18 0.03 5.81
N GLU A 150 -5.75 1.27 5.90
CA GLU A 150 -4.50 1.78 5.35
C GLU A 150 -3.70 2.39 6.50
N THR A 151 -2.47 1.91 6.75
CA THR A 151 -1.64 2.33 7.89
C THR A 151 -1.51 3.84 7.98
N LEU A 152 -1.30 4.49 6.84
CA LEU A 152 -1.20 5.94 6.67
C LEU A 152 -1.95 6.37 5.43
N ALA A 153 -3.12 6.98 5.60
CA ALA A 153 -4.06 7.28 4.54
C ALA A 153 -3.57 8.38 3.57
N ASN A 154 -3.96 8.28 2.31
CA ASN A 154 -3.67 9.26 1.26
C ASN A 154 -4.97 9.87 0.71
N PRO A 155 -5.15 11.22 0.72
CA PRO A 155 -4.19 12.27 1.09
C PRO A 155 -4.30 12.77 2.53
N ALA A 156 -5.25 12.28 3.33
CA ALA A 156 -5.58 12.82 4.64
C ALA A 156 -4.46 12.62 5.69
N LEU A 157 -3.56 11.66 5.49
CA LEU A 157 -2.48 11.28 6.41
C LEU A 157 -2.98 10.92 7.82
N THR A 158 -4.19 10.38 7.91
CA THR A 158 -4.70 9.76 9.13
C THR A 158 -3.91 8.51 9.44
N VAL A 159 -3.57 8.29 10.70
CA VAL A 159 -2.90 7.07 11.16
C VAL A 159 -3.96 6.10 11.65
N PHE A 160 -4.00 4.91 11.06
CA PHE A 160 -4.94 3.86 11.42
C PHE A 160 -4.50 3.13 12.70
N ASP A 161 -5.41 2.98 13.66
CA ASP A 161 -5.13 2.24 14.90
C ASP A 161 -5.23 0.73 14.65
N ILE A 162 -4.10 0.14 14.24
CA ILE A 162 -4.01 -1.27 13.82
C ILE A 162 -4.46 -2.21 14.95
N GLU A 163 -3.99 -2.03 16.19
CA GLU A 163 -4.36 -2.90 17.31
C GLU A 163 -5.85 -2.84 17.65
N LYS A 164 -6.44 -1.63 17.62
CA LYS A 164 -7.89 -1.46 17.84
C LYS A 164 -8.68 -2.28 16.83
N PHE A 165 -8.37 -2.13 15.55
CA PHE A 165 -9.09 -2.82 14.49
C PHE A 165 -8.77 -4.32 14.41
N ALA A 166 -7.55 -4.74 14.70
CA ALA A 166 -7.18 -6.15 14.80
C ALA A 166 -8.03 -6.86 15.87
N ARG A 167 -8.12 -6.27 17.07
CA ARG A 167 -8.94 -6.80 18.16
C ARG A 167 -10.42 -6.89 17.76
N ILE A 168 -10.96 -5.83 17.17
CA ILE A 168 -12.36 -5.82 16.72
C ILE A 168 -12.60 -6.88 15.64
N ALA A 169 -11.72 -7.01 14.66
CA ALA A 169 -11.81 -8.00 13.60
C ALA A 169 -11.76 -9.43 14.16
N HIS A 170 -10.78 -9.72 15.01
CA HIS A 170 -10.59 -11.05 15.60
C HIS A 170 -11.74 -11.44 16.54
N ASP A 171 -12.27 -10.52 17.34
CA ASP A 171 -13.47 -10.77 18.18
C ASP A 171 -14.69 -11.15 17.32
N ASN A 172 -14.73 -10.71 16.07
CA ASN A 172 -15.76 -11.10 15.10
C ASN A 172 -15.33 -12.29 14.21
N GLY A 173 -14.17 -12.90 14.46
CA GLY A 173 -13.65 -14.06 13.73
C GLY A 173 -13.33 -13.77 12.27
N VAL A 174 -12.90 -12.56 11.93
CA VAL A 174 -12.50 -12.16 10.58
C VAL A 174 -11.09 -11.56 10.56
N PRO A 175 -10.33 -11.68 9.44
CA PRO A 175 -8.98 -11.12 9.35
C PRO A 175 -8.99 -9.60 9.19
N LEU A 176 -7.89 -8.97 9.64
CA LEU A 176 -7.54 -7.59 9.34
C LEU A 176 -6.53 -7.54 8.17
N ILE A 177 -6.91 -6.83 7.11
CA ILE A 177 -6.09 -6.57 5.93
C ILE A 177 -5.61 -5.12 5.99
N ILE A 178 -4.31 -4.89 5.88
CA ILE A 178 -3.70 -3.55 5.94
C ILE A 178 -2.95 -3.23 4.66
N ASP A 179 -3.29 -2.11 4.03
CA ASP A 179 -2.43 -1.48 3.03
C ASP A 179 -1.33 -0.68 3.73
N ASN A 180 -0.09 -1.18 3.61
CA ASN A 180 1.10 -0.61 4.25
C ASN A 180 2.02 0.12 3.26
N THR A 181 1.45 0.62 2.17
CA THR A 181 2.20 1.20 1.04
C THR A 181 3.13 2.35 1.44
N PHE A 182 2.65 3.32 2.22
CA PHE A 182 3.45 4.49 2.57
C PHE A 182 4.51 4.22 3.63
N PRO A 183 4.20 3.54 4.74
CA PRO A 183 5.24 3.23 5.73
C PRO A 183 6.27 2.26 5.21
N THR A 184 5.92 1.33 4.34
CA THR A 184 6.75 0.18 3.98
C THR A 184 7.11 -0.66 5.21
N PRO A 185 7.67 -1.87 5.09
CA PRO A 185 8.12 -2.63 6.26
C PRO A 185 9.27 -1.97 7.03
N VAL A 186 9.86 -0.91 6.47
CA VAL A 186 10.93 -0.15 7.15
C VAL A 186 10.40 0.70 8.29
N LEU A 187 9.25 1.36 8.11
CA LEU A 187 8.69 2.25 9.14
C LEU A 187 7.63 1.57 10.00
N CYS A 188 6.85 0.63 9.43
CA CYS A 188 5.81 -0.11 10.14
C CYS A 188 5.74 -1.54 9.64
N ARG A 189 5.58 -2.49 10.55
CA ARG A 189 5.31 -3.91 10.29
C ARG A 189 3.97 -4.27 10.91
N PRO A 190 2.85 -4.19 10.15
CA PRO A 190 1.51 -4.34 10.70
C PRO A 190 1.25 -5.69 11.38
N PHE A 191 1.98 -6.75 11.03
CA PHE A 191 1.87 -8.06 11.69
C PHE A 191 2.26 -8.03 13.17
N GLU A 192 3.17 -7.14 13.56
CA GLU A 192 3.56 -6.95 14.96
C GLU A 192 2.42 -6.34 15.80
N TRP A 193 1.40 -5.79 15.15
CA TRP A 193 0.26 -5.11 15.74
C TRP A 193 -1.08 -5.84 15.49
N GLY A 194 -1.03 -7.07 14.98
CA GLY A 194 -2.18 -7.95 14.84
C GLY A 194 -2.86 -7.94 13.47
N ALA A 195 -2.29 -7.31 12.46
CA ALA A 195 -2.76 -7.51 11.09
C ALA A 195 -2.51 -8.96 10.65
N ASP A 196 -3.38 -9.48 9.79
CA ASP A 196 -3.29 -10.85 9.29
C ASP A 196 -2.74 -10.88 7.85
N ILE A 197 -3.16 -9.94 7.04
CA ILE A 197 -2.73 -9.79 5.64
C ILE A 197 -2.25 -8.36 5.44
N VAL A 198 -1.13 -8.21 4.73
CA VAL A 198 -0.61 -6.91 4.32
C VAL A 198 -0.59 -6.83 2.80
N VAL A 199 -1.03 -5.69 2.27
CA VAL A 199 -0.92 -5.38 0.84
C VAL A 199 -0.09 -4.13 0.63
N HIS A 200 0.57 -4.04 -0.53
CA HIS A 200 1.29 -2.85 -0.95
C HIS A 200 1.08 -2.55 -2.42
N SER A 201 1.09 -1.30 -2.78
CA SER A 201 1.48 -0.85 -4.09
C SER A 201 3.01 -0.75 -4.14
N THR A 202 3.67 -1.74 -4.73
CA THR A 202 5.14 -1.73 -4.86
C THR A 202 5.64 -0.65 -5.82
N THR A 203 4.73 -0.04 -6.58
CA THR A 203 4.94 1.14 -7.44
C THR A 203 5.50 2.35 -6.69
N LYS A 204 5.27 2.41 -5.35
CA LYS A 204 5.57 3.56 -4.50
C LYS A 204 6.98 3.46 -3.92
N TYR A 205 7.18 3.75 -2.65
CA TYR A 205 8.51 3.74 -2.02
C TYR A 205 9.32 2.45 -2.21
N MET A 206 8.68 1.28 -2.35
CA MET A 206 9.42 0.03 -2.56
C MET A 206 10.23 0.08 -3.86
N ASP A 207 9.64 0.58 -4.96
CA ASP A 207 10.37 0.91 -6.20
C ASP A 207 11.15 2.22 -6.04
N GLY A 208 10.45 3.30 -5.71
CA GLY A 208 10.96 4.63 -5.44
C GLY A 208 11.41 5.42 -6.66
N HIS A 209 11.45 4.84 -7.85
CA HIS A 209 12.05 5.43 -9.05
C HIS A 209 11.03 5.70 -10.18
N ALA A 210 9.75 5.37 -9.95
CA ALA A 210 8.67 5.48 -10.93
C ALA A 210 8.92 4.69 -12.24
N VAL A 211 9.63 3.56 -12.17
CA VAL A 211 10.03 2.76 -13.33
C VAL A 211 9.19 1.50 -13.52
N GLN A 212 8.45 1.07 -12.48
CA GLN A 212 7.58 -0.11 -12.57
C GLN A 212 6.25 0.08 -11.85
N GLY A 213 5.20 -0.55 -12.35
CA GLY A 213 3.95 -0.73 -11.62
C GLY A 213 3.88 -2.13 -11.02
N GLY A 214 3.42 -2.24 -9.78
CA GLY A 214 3.28 -3.53 -9.13
C GLY A 214 2.55 -3.45 -7.80
N GLY A 215 2.26 -4.61 -7.23
CA GLY A 215 1.72 -4.79 -5.90
C GLY A 215 2.23 -6.08 -5.28
N VAL A 216 1.91 -6.30 -4.03
CA VAL A 216 2.20 -7.55 -3.31
C VAL A 216 1.17 -7.79 -2.22
N ILE A 217 0.84 -9.05 -2.01
CA ILE A 217 0.08 -9.55 -0.86
C ILE A 217 1.06 -10.34 0.00
N VAL A 218 1.07 -10.11 1.31
CA VAL A 218 1.86 -10.86 2.28
C VAL A 218 0.91 -11.44 3.33
N ASP A 219 1.09 -12.72 3.64
CA ASP A 219 0.31 -13.44 4.64
C ASP A 219 1.12 -13.63 5.91
N SER A 220 0.56 -13.28 7.06
CA SER A 220 1.20 -13.52 8.36
C SER A 220 1.24 -15.01 8.74
N GLY A 221 0.30 -15.81 8.23
CA GLY A 221 0.07 -17.19 8.65
C GLY A 221 -0.51 -17.32 10.07
N ASN A 222 -1.02 -16.25 10.66
CA ASN A 222 -1.50 -16.25 12.06
C ASN A 222 -3.01 -16.36 12.18
N PHE A 223 -3.77 -16.03 11.13
CA PHE A 223 -5.23 -16.11 11.18
C PHE A 223 -5.72 -17.57 11.13
N ASP A 224 -6.70 -17.89 11.97
CA ASP A 224 -7.34 -19.21 12.02
C ASP A 224 -8.43 -19.34 10.94
N TRP A 225 -8.09 -19.88 9.81
CA TRP A 225 -9.01 -20.17 8.71
C TRP A 225 -9.97 -21.34 9.00
N THR A 226 -9.81 -22.04 10.14
CA THR A 226 -10.68 -23.16 10.55
C THR A 226 -11.82 -22.74 11.47
N ASN A 227 -12.01 -21.47 11.74
CA ASN A 227 -13.00 -20.93 12.68
C ASN A 227 -14.47 -21.06 12.24
N GLY A 228 -14.75 -21.72 11.13
CA GLY A 228 -16.09 -21.99 10.60
C GLY A 228 -16.66 -20.92 9.68
N LYS A 229 -15.99 -19.78 9.51
CA LYS A 229 -16.45 -18.69 8.61
C LYS A 229 -15.95 -18.83 7.18
N PHE A 230 -14.93 -19.64 6.94
CA PHE A 230 -14.19 -19.72 5.67
C PHE A 230 -14.18 -21.16 5.13
N PRO A 231 -15.34 -21.72 4.68
CA PRO A 231 -15.43 -23.08 4.18
C PRO A 231 -14.51 -23.35 2.99
N GLU A 232 -14.21 -22.32 2.17
CA GLU A 232 -13.32 -22.38 1.02
C GLU A 232 -11.86 -22.76 1.37
N PHE A 233 -11.49 -22.78 2.65
CA PHE A 233 -10.18 -23.24 3.14
C PHE A 233 -10.23 -24.61 3.80
N THR A 234 -11.42 -25.06 4.23
CA THR A 234 -11.61 -26.26 5.05
C THR A 234 -12.40 -27.37 4.33
N GLU A 235 -13.04 -27.03 3.22
CA GLU A 235 -13.76 -27.97 2.35
C GLU A 235 -12.95 -28.30 1.10
N PRO A 236 -13.23 -29.44 0.43
CA PRO A 236 -12.54 -29.82 -0.82
C PRO A 236 -12.79 -28.81 -1.94
N ASP A 237 -11.75 -28.31 -2.56
CA ASP A 237 -11.82 -27.47 -3.75
C ASP A 237 -11.97 -28.30 -5.01
N GLU A 238 -13.15 -28.26 -5.64
CA GLU A 238 -13.46 -28.99 -6.87
C GLU A 238 -12.57 -28.56 -8.06
N SER A 239 -12.12 -27.29 -8.08
CA SER A 239 -11.26 -26.76 -9.14
C SER A 239 -9.80 -27.22 -9.02
N TYR A 240 -9.44 -27.86 -7.88
CA TYR A 240 -8.09 -28.30 -7.57
C TYR A 240 -8.03 -29.70 -6.94
N HIS A 241 -8.61 -30.68 -7.65
CA HIS A 241 -8.55 -32.12 -7.27
C HIS A 241 -9.03 -32.43 -5.85
N GLY A 242 -9.94 -31.60 -5.29
CA GLY A 242 -10.44 -31.81 -3.92
C GLY A 242 -9.46 -31.37 -2.83
N THR A 243 -8.51 -30.49 -3.13
CA THR A 243 -7.57 -29.92 -2.16
C THR A 243 -8.31 -29.24 -1.02
N ILE A 244 -7.92 -29.54 0.22
CA ILE A 244 -8.33 -28.81 1.43
C ILE A 244 -7.12 -27.99 1.88
N TYR A 245 -7.15 -26.68 1.63
CA TYR A 245 -5.98 -25.80 1.78
C TYR A 245 -5.38 -25.81 3.18
N THR A 246 -6.22 -25.73 4.24
CA THR A 246 -5.75 -25.78 5.63
C THR A 246 -5.10 -27.08 6.03
N LYS A 247 -5.53 -28.22 5.45
CA LYS A 247 -4.92 -29.53 5.72
C LYS A 247 -3.60 -29.71 4.98
N GLN A 248 -3.54 -29.26 3.72
CA GLN A 248 -2.37 -29.49 2.87
C GLN A 248 -1.25 -28.47 3.11
N TYR A 249 -1.60 -27.21 3.34
CA TYR A 249 -0.66 -26.09 3.42
C TYR A 249 -0.59 -25.43 4.79
N GLY A 250 -1.43 -25.84 5.74
CA GLY A 250 -1.41 -25.34 7.12
C GLY A 250 -1.51 -23.82 7.18
N LYS A 251 -0.53 -23.19 7.79
CA LYS A 251 -0.48 -21.72 7.94
C LYS A 251 -0.39 -20.94 6.62
N ALA A 252 0.16 -21.55 5.57
CA ALA A 252 0.28 -20.93 4.25
C ALA A 252 -0.99 -21.07 3.38
N ALA A 253 -2.08 -21.61 3.92
CA ALA A 253 -3.31 -21.89 3.20
C ALA A 253 -3.82 -20.67 2.40
N TYR A 254 -3.79 -19.48 3.00
CA TYR A 254 -4.29 -18.27 2.36
C TYR A 254 -3.47 -17.86 1.14
N ILE A 255 -2.15 -17.76 1.29
CA ILE A 255 -1.29 -17.28 0.19
C ILE A 255 -1.17 -18.30 -0.93
N VAL A 256 -1.16 -19.62 -0.59
CA VAL A 256 -1.15 -20.68 -1.58
C VAL A 256 -2.45 -20.70 -2.37
N LYS A 257 -3.62 -20.61 -1.71
CA LYS A 257 -4.91 -20.53 -2.39
C LYS A 257 -4.98 -19.32 -3.33
N ALA A 258 -4.53 -18.14 -2.87
CA ALA A 258 -4.49 -16.96 -3.70
C ALA A 258 -3.67 -17.17 -4.99
N ARG A 259 -2.54 -17.85 -4.91
CA ARG A 259 -1.69 -18.17 -6.06
C ARG A 259 -2.33 -19.23 -6.95
N MET A 260 -2.79 -20.32 -6.39
CA MET A 260 -3.32 -21.46 -7.13
C MET A 260 -4.62 -21.17 -7.87
N GLN A 261 -5.51 -20.35 -7.28
CA GLN A 261 -6.80 -19.97 -7.89
C GLN A 261 -6.70 -18.60 -8.55
N LEU A 262 -6.56 -17.54 -7.76
CA LEU A 262 -6.78 -16.19 -8.26
C LEU A 262 -5.69 -15.72 -9.21
N MET A 263 -4.42 -15.98 -8.90
CA MET A 263 -3.33 -15.62 -9.81
C MET A 263 -3.42 -16.43 -11.12
N ARG A 264 -3.75 -17.71 -11.05
CA ARG A 264 -3.98 -18.56 -12.22
C ARG A 264 -5.07 -17.98 -13.12
N ASP A 265 -6.21 -17.61 -12.54
CA ASP A 265 -7.43 -17.31 -13.29
C ASP A 265 -7.49 -15.83 -13.73
N PHE A 266 -7.11 -14.88 -12.87
CA PHE A 266 -7.09 -13.46 -13.19
C PHE A 266 -5.82 -13.01 -13.92
N GLY A 267 -4.71 -13.74 -13.75
CA GLY A 267 -3.47 -13.45 -14.46
C GLY A 267 -2.82 -12.10 -14.09
N CYS A 268 -3.04 -11.61 -12.88
CA CYS A 268 -2.51 -10.33 -12.40
C CYS A 268 -1.03 -10.42 -11.95
N TYR A 269 -0.20 -11.18 -12.64
CA TYR A 269 1.21 -11.38 -12.30
C TYR A 269 2.12 -10.26 -12.85
N PRO A 270 3.23 -9.94 -12.19
CA PRO A 270 4.20 -8.97 -12.69
C PRO A 270 5.16 -9.60 -13.70
N ALA A 271 5.71 -8.80 -14.61
CA ALA A 271 6.81 -9.22 -15.47
C ALA A 271 8.10 -9.42 -14.65
N ALA A 272 8.93 -10.39 -15.04
CA ALA A 272 10.23 -10.65 -14.39
C ALA A 272 11.14 -9.41 -14.38
N GLN A 273 11.12 -8.60 -15.44
CA GLN A 273 11.87 -7.36 -15.51
C GLN A 273 11.37 -6.32 -14.49
N SER A 274 10.05 -6.20 -14.27
CA SER A 274 9.49 -5.33 -13.24
C SER A 274 9.88 -5.77 -11.84
N ALA A 275 9.90 -7.09 -11.58
CA ALA A 275 10.37 -7.64 -10.32
C ALA A 275 11.87 -7.35 -10.10
N PHE A 276 12.69 -7.43 -11.14
CA PHE A 276 14.10 -7.06 -11.05
C PHE A 276 14.28 -5.58 -10.66
N TYR A 277 13.57 -4.66 -11.28
CA TYR A 277 13.62 -3.23 -10.90
C TYR A 277 13.16 -3.01 -9.47
N LEU A 278 12.09 -3.68 -9.06
CA LEU A 278 11.62 -3.66 -7.68
C LEU A 278 12.69 -4.15 -6.70
N ASN A 279 13.43 -5.22 -7.05
CA ASN A 279 14.53 -5.70 -6.22
C ASN A 279 15.59 -4.62 -5.99
N LEU A 280 15.98 -3.88 -7.04
CA LEU A 280 16.94 -2.78 -6.92
C LEU A 280 16.42 -1.67 -5.99
N GLY A 281 15.13 -1.34 -6.09
CA GLY A 281 14.47 -0.38 -5.19
C GLY A 281 14.51 -0.85 -3.74
N LEU A 282 14.18 -2.12 -3.48
CA LEU A 282 14.19 -2.70 -2.14
C LEU A 282 15.57 -2.69 -1.47
N GLU A 283 16.65 -2.88 -2.25
CA GLU A 283 18.01 -2.91 -1.71
C GLU A 283 18.43 -1.59 -1.03
N THR A 284 17.88 -0.46 -1.46
CA THR A 284 18.17 0.87 -0.91
C THR A 284 17.04 1.45 -0.07
N LEU A 285 15.95 0.70 0.14
CA LEU A 285 14.75 1.18 0.79
C LEU A 285 14.98 1.81 2.18
N PRO A 286 15.78 1.22 3.11
CA PRO A 286 15.95 1.79 4.44
C PRO A 286 16.60 3.17 4.44
N ILE A 287 17.66 3.35 3.63
CA ILE A 287 18.34 4.65 3.53
C ILE A 287 17.47 5.71 2.85
N ARG A 288 16.67 5.32 1.87
CA ARG A 288 15.70 6.22 1.22
C ARG A 288 14.59 6.63 2.17
N MET A 289 13.98 5.68 2.88
CA MET A 289 12.90 5.98 3.83
C MET A 289 13.36 6.91 4.94
N LYS A 290 14.57 6.72 5.48
CA LYS A 290 15.15 7.61 6.46
C LYS A 290 15.25 9.04 5.91
N GLN A 291 15.84 9.23 4.72
CA GLN A 291 16.01 10.54 4.12
C GLN A 291 14.66 11.21 3.76
N HIS A 292 13.71 10.43 3.23
CA HIS A 292 12.36 10.94 2.98
C HIS A 292 11.71 11.50 4.25
N CYS A 293 11.79 10.76 5.37
CA CYS A 293 11.21 11.20 6.64
C CYS A 293 11.90 12.45 7.20
N GLU A 294 13.23 12.51 7.12
CA GLU A 294 14.00 13.68 7.57
C GLU A 294 13.65 14.93 6.76
N ASN A 295 13.64 14.83 5.44
CA ASN A 295 13.29 15.93 4.55
C ASN A 295 11.82 16.35 4.77
N ALA A 296 10.89 15.40 4.85
CA ALA A 296 9.47 15.69 5.05
C ALA A 296 9.21 16.40 6.39
N LEU A 297 9.86 15.97 7.46
CA LEU A 297 9.71 16.63 8.76
C LEU A 297 10.21 18.09 8.71
N ALA A 298 11.33 18.32 8.02
CA ALA A 298 11.86 19.70 7.85
C ALA A 298 10.91 20.57 7.03
N VAL A 299 10.37 20.03 5.92
CA VAL A 299 9.37 20.74 5.10
C VAL A 299 8.08 20.97 5.88
N ALA A 300 7.57 19.99 6.63
CA ALA A 300 6.35 20.12 7.42
C ALA A 300 6.48 21.24 8.49
N ARG A 301 7.60 21.28 9.21
CA ARG A 301 7.89 22.34 10.19
C ARG A 301 8.00 23.71 9.52
N PHE A 302 8.61 23.78 8.35
CA PHE A 302 8.69 25.01 7.58
C PHE A 302 7.29 25.50 7.16
N LEU A 303 6.44 24.60 6.65
CA LEU A 303 5.06 24.91 6.24
C LEU A 303 4.21 25.37 7.43
N GLU A 304 4.31 24.72 8.58
CA GLU A 304 3.58 25.08 9.79
C GLU A 304 3.89 26.51 10.28
N ALA A 305 5.10 26.99 10.00
CA ALA A 305 5.54 28.34 10.37
C ALA A 305 5.09 29.43 9.37
N GLN A 306 4.48 29.08 8.21
CA GLN A 306 4.09 30.06 7.20
C GLN A 306 2.71 30.68 7.50
N PRO A 307 2.57 32.00 7.49
CA PRO A 307 1.30 32.68 7.74
C PRO A 307 0.23 32.42 6.66
N GLU A 308 0.65 32.04 5.45
CA GLU A 308 -0.20 31.71 4.32
C GLU A 308 -0.79 30.28 4.43
N VAL A 309 -0.23 29.43 5.28
CA VAL A 309 -0.71 28.06 5.51
C VAL A 309 -1.82 28.08 6.55
N GLU A 310 -2.88 27.31 6.28
CA GLU A 310 -4.03 27.17 7.17
C GLU A 310 -3.83 26.01 8.14
N TYR A 311 -3.39 24.87 7.63
CA TYR A 311 -3.01 23.69 8.42
C TYR A 311 -2.02 22.80 7.67
N VAL A 312 -1.30 21.97 8.41
CA VAL A 312 -0.40 20.94 7.88
C VAL A 312 -0.80 19.59 8.47
N ASN A 313 -1.07 18.62 7.61
CA ASN A 313 -1.26 17.22 8.00
C ASN A 313 0.06 16.47 7.78
N TYR A 314 0.75 16.19 8.86
CA TYR A 314 1.93 15.32 8.89
C TYR A 314 2.06 14.71 10.30
N PRO A 315 1.84 13.40 10.47
CA PRO A 315 1.81 12.78 11.80
C PRO A 315 3.13 12.85 12.56
N GLY A 316 4.24 13.16 11.87
CA GLY A 316 5.54 13.41 12.50
C GLY A 316 5.65 14.73 13.26
N LEU A 317 4.74 15.69 13.06
CA LEU A 317 4.68 16.95 13.83
C LEU A 317 4.11 16.68 15.22
N GLU A 318 4.68 17.31 16.24
CA GLU A 318 4.18 17.22 17.62
C GLU A 318 2.77 17.84 17.79
N SER A 319 2.41 18.80 16.94
CA SER A 319 1.09 19.42 16.86
C SER A 319 0.00 18.51 16.27
N SER A 320 0.39 17.44 15.58
CA SER A 320 -0.56 16.54 14.95
C SER A 320 -1.33 15.70 15.98
N LYS A 321 -2.66 15.64 15.83
CA LYS A 321 -3.50 14.76 16.68
C LYS A 321 -3.10 13.27 16.58
N TYR A 322 -2.43 12.88 15.49
CA TYR A 322 -1.95 11.53 15.26
C TYR A 322 -0.53 11.27 15.76
N HIS A 323 0.15 12.28 16.33
CA HIS A 323 1.56 12.16 16.70
C HIS A 323 1.82 10.95 17.64
N ALA A 324 1.02 10.80 18.69
CA ALA A 324 1.18 9.69 19.64
C ALA A 324 1.01 8.32 18.98
N LEU A 325 0.01 8.19 18.09
CA LEU A 325 -0.27 6.96 17.37
C LEU A 325 0.82 6.67 16.32
N ALA A 326 1.32 7.71 15.67
CA ALA A 326 2.45 7.62 14.75
C ALA A 326 3.74 7.19 15.46
N GLN A 327 4.03 7.75 16.62
CA GLN A 327 5.18 7.31 17.43
C GLN A 327 5.08 5.84 17.89
N LYS A 328 3.86 5.35 18.13
CA LYS A 328 3.62 3.95 18.47
C LYS A 328 3.93 3.02 17.29
N TYR A 329 3.39 3.28 16.11
CA TYR A 329 3.47 2.37 14.97
C TYR A 329 4.66 2.63 14.05
N MET A 330 5.12 3.88 13.97
CA MET A 330 6.14 4.36 13.04
C MET A 330 7.19 5.24 13.76
N PRO A 331 7.90 4.72 14.78
CA PRO A 331 8.82 5.53 15.60
C PRO A 331 10.01 6.09 14.81
N MET A 332 10.33 5.52 13.65
CA MET A 332 11.44 5.97 12.79
C MET A 332 11.04 7.07 11.80
N GLY A 333 9.76 7.45 11.75
CA GLY A 333 9.24 8.48 10.85
C GLY A 333 7.94 8.08 10.16
N THR A 334 7.25 9.04 9.55
CA THR A 334 5.88 8.92 9.03
C THR A 334 5.78 9.12 7.51
N SER A 335 6.74 8.60 6.75
CA SER A 335 6.87 8.74 5.29
C SER A 335 7.34 10.12 4.81
N GLY A 336 7.48 10.28 3.49
CA GLY A 336 7.83 11.52 2.82
C GLY A 336 6.63 12.34 2.32
N VAL A 337 5.38 11.93 2.66
CA VAL A 337 4.18 12.59 2.15
C VAL A 337 3.61 13.54 3.19
N ILE A 338 3.31 14.77 2.75
CA ILE A 338 2.66 15.82 3.55
C ILE A 338 1.43 16.30 2.78
N SER A 339 0.36 16.61 3.47
CA SER A 339 -0.71 17.44 2.91
C SER A 339 -0.88 18.70 3.74
N PHE A 340 -1.15 19.82 3.08
CA PHE A 340 -1.33 21.11 3.74
C PHE A 340 -2.31 21.96 2.94
N SER A 341 -2.97 22.90 3.61
CA SER A 341 -3.88 23.85 2.95
C SER A 341 -3.31 25.25 2.95
N ILE A 342 -3.47 25.93 1.81
CA ILE A 342 -3.09 27.34 1.64
C ILE A 342 -4.35 28.23 1.71
N LYS A 343 -4.27 29.30 2.49
CA LYS A 343 -5.31 30.33 2.57
C LYS A 343 -5.56 30.97 1.20
N GLY A 344 -6.83 31.25 0.89
CA GLY A 344 -7.22 31.80 -0.42
C GLY A 344 -7.72 30.75 -1.41
N GLY A 345 -7.76 29.46 -1.00
CA GLY A 345 -8.43 28.40 -1.72
C GLY A 345 -7.73 27.99 -3.04
N ARG A 346 -8.52 27.43 -3.97
CA ARG A 346 -8.05 26.79 -5.19
C ARG A 346 -7.11 27.64 -6.05
N SER A 347 -7.46 28.92 -6.28
CA SER A 347 -6.65 29.80 -7.15
C SER A 347 -5.26 30.07 -6.59
N THR A 348 -5.17 30.24 -5.26
CA THR A 348 -3.90 30.44 -4.56
C THR A 348 -3.06 29.15 -4.54
N ALA A 349 -3.69 28.01 -4.29
CA ALA A 349 -3.01 26.71 -4.33
C ALA A 349 -2.44 26.41 -5.71
N VAL A 350 -3.21 26.61 -6.78
CA VAL A 350 -2.74 26.44 -8.17
C VAL A 350 -1.58 27.40 -8.46
N LYS A 351 -1.69 28.69 -8.06
CA LYS A 351 -0.61 29.67 -8.25
C LYS A 351 0.68 29.28 -7.52
N PHE A 352 0.56 28.75 -6.30
CA PHE A 352 1.71 28.24 -5.55
C PHE A 352 2.38 27.10 -6.34
N MET A 353 1.63 26.06 -6.71
CA MET A 353 2.15 24.89 -7.40
C MET A 353 2.79 25.22 -8.75
N ASP A 354 2.13 26.05 -9.56
CA ASP A 354 2.63 26.45 -10.89
C ASP A 354 3.89 27.34 -10.80
N SER A 355 4.23 27.80 -9.61
CA SER A 355 5.44 28.62 -9.37
C SER A 355 6.64 27.77 -8.97
N LEU A 356 6.44 26.52 -8.55
CA LEU A 356 7.54 25.63 -8.17
C LEU A 356 8.40 25.29 -9.39
N LYS A 357 9.68 25.09 -9.17
CA LYS A 357 10.65 24.78 -10.23
C LYS A 357 11.35 23.45 -10.06
N LEU A 358 11.53 23.03 -8.82
CA LEU A 358 12.12 21.75 -8.47
C LEU A 358 11.02 20.68 -8.38
N ALA A 359 9.98 20.95 -7.60
CA ALA A 359 8.88 20.01 -7.42
C ALA A 359 8.03 19.89 -8.69
N SER A 360 7.91 18.69 -9.24
CA SER A 360 7.08 18.43 -10.42
C SER A 360 5.60 18.31 -10.06
N ASN A 361 4.74 18.86 -10.92
CA ASN A 361 3.28 18.71 -10.79
C ASN A 361 2.85 17.41 -11.47
N GLU A 362 2.54 16.38 -10.68
CA GLU A 362 2.21 15.04 -11.19
C GLU A 362 1.32 14.23 -10.26
N VAL A 363 0.67 13.19 -10.81
CA VAL A 363 -0.24 12.32 -10.04
C VAL A 363 0.50 11.32 -9.16
N HIS A 364 1.77 11.06 -9.45
CA HIS A 364 2.59 10.10 -8.70
C HIS A 364 2.85 10.56 -7.26
N VAL A 365 3.36 9.69 -6.44
CA VAL A 365 3.70 9.92 -5.03
C VAL A 365 4.72 8.89 -4.59
N ALA A 366 5.54 9.22 -3.60
CA ALA A 366 6.54 8.30 -3.07
C ALA A 366 7.67 7.98 -4.08
N ASP A 367 8.09 8.98 -4.82
CA ASP A 367 9.26 9.00 -5.72
C ASP A 367 10.47 9.57 -4.98
N ILE A 368 11.66 9.27 -5.46
CA ILE A 368 12.91 9.88 -4.97
C ILE A 368 13.00 11.37 -5.29
N ARG A 369 12.18 11.87 -6.20
CA ARG A 369 12.08 13.30 -6.56
C ARG A 369 10.85 13.93 -5.93
N THR A 370 10.98 15.18 -5.53
CA THR A 370 9.87 15.93 -4.95
C THR A 370 8.79 16.22 -6.00
N CYS A 371 7.55 15.89 -5.67
CA CYS A 371 6.40 16.16 -6.52
C CYS A 371 5.20 16.70 -5.73
N VAL A 372 4.32 17.43 -6.42
CA VAL A 372 3.12 18.05 -5.85
C VAL A 372 1.87 17.67 -6.62
N LEU A 373 0.73 17.66 -5.93
CA LEU A 373 -0.58 17.43 -6.50
C LEU A 373 -1.62 18.31 -5.80
N HIS A 374 -2.53 18.89 -6.58
CA HIS A 374 -3.72 19.54 -6.06
C HIS A 374 -4.94 18.61 -6.23
N PRO A 375 -5.40 17.92 -5.18
CA PRO A 375 -6.46 16.92 -5.28
C PRO A 375 -7.75 17.43 -5.91
N ALA A 376 -8.20 18.63 -5.52
CA ALA A 376 -9.43 19.25 -6.02
C ALA A 376 -9.41 19.57 -7.52
N SER A 377 -8.24 19.81 -8.13
CA SER A 377 -8.11 20.06 -9.58
C SER A 377 -7.73 18.83 -10.39
N ALA A 378 -7.33 17.73 -9.75
CA ALA A 378 -6.82 16.52 -10.41
C ALA A 378 -7.66 15.29 -10.05
N THR A 379 -7.30 14.58 -8.99
CA THR A 379 -7.90 13.28 -8.63
C THR A 379 -9.36 13.32 -8.22
N HIS A 380 -9.87 14.49 -7.79
CA HIS A 380 -11.25 14.70 -7.35
C HIS A 380 -11.98 15.77 -8.18
N ARG A 381 -11.49 16.02 -9.40
CA ARG A 381 -12.03 17.08 -10.28
C ARG A 381 -13.51 16.90 -10.63
N GLN A 382 -14.03 15.68 -10.60
CA GLN A 382 -15.43 15.39 -10.87
C GLN A 382 -16.38 15.73 -9.71
N LEU A 383 -15.85 16.05 -8.51
CA LEU A 383 -16.65 16.42 -7.35
C LEU A 383 -16.97 17.92 -7.35
N THR A 384 -18.18 18.27 -6.86
CA THR A 384 -18.52 19.68 -6.56
C THR A 384 -17.76 20.16 -5.32
N ASP A 385 -17.71 21.48 -5.09
CA ASP A 385 -17.02 22.02 -3.92
C ASP A 385 -17.64 21.51 -2.61
N GLU A 386 -18.97 21.32 -2.55
CA GLU A 386 -19.66 20.72 -1.39
C GLU A 386 -19.27 19.25 -1.18
N GLN A 387 -19.14 18.49 -2.26
CA GLN A 387 -18.70 17.09 -2.20
C GLN A 387 -17.22 16.98 -1.80
N LEU A 388 -16.38 17.91 -2.25
CA LEU A 388 -14.97 18.00 -1.83
C LEU A 388 -14.86 18.24 -0.32
N VAL A 389 -15.61 19.22 0.20
CA VAL A 389 -15.64 19.53 1.64
C VAL A 389 -16.14 18.30 2.44
N ALA A 390 -17.20 17.64 1.98
CA ALA A 390 -17.71 16.41 2.60
C ALA A 390 -16.69 15.25 2.58
N ALA A 391 -15.76 15.26 1.60
CA ALA A 391 -14.65 14.30 1.50
C ALA A 391 -13.38 14.77 2.29
N GLY A 392 -13.47 15.86 3.05
CA GLY A 392 -12.34 16.42 3.80
C GLY A 392 -11.26 17.07 2.91
N ILE A 393 -11.63 17.47 1.69
CA ILE A 393 -10.73 18.10 0.72
C ILE A 393 -11.19 19.55 0.52
N ASP A 394 -10.47 20.49 1.10
CA ASP A 394 -10.71 21.90 0.81
C ASP A 394 -10.03 22.37 -0.48
N GLY A 395 -10.45 23.53 -1.00
CA GLY A 395 -9.92 24.07 -2.24
C GLY A 395 -8.45 24.51 -2.18
N GLY A 396 -7.89 24.67 -0.99
CA GLY A 396 -6.48 25.03 -0.77
C GLY A 396 -5.56 23.86 -0.53
N LEU A 397 -6.10 22.62 -0.47
CA LEU A 397 -5.34 21.42 -0.13
C LEU A 397 -4.32 21.05 -1.22
N ILE A 398 -3.07 20.96 -0.84
CA ILE A 398 -1.95 20.50 -1.66
C ILE A 398 -1.34 19.26 -0.99
N ARG A 399 -1.07 18.21 -1.77
CA ARG A 399 -0.22 17.08 -1.35
C ARG A 399 1.16 17.27 -1.94
N ILE A 400 2.19 17.22 -1.08
CA ILE A 400 3.59 17.16 -1.50
C ILE A 400 4.19 15.82 -1.10
N SER A 401 4.85 15.16 -2.04
CA SER A 401 5.68 13.99 -1.80
C SER A 401 7.13 14.45 -1.85
N VAL A 402 7.75 14.53 -0.69
CA VAL A 402 9.09 15.07 -0.52
C VAL A 402 10.12 14.02 -0.92
N GLY A 403 11.01 14.38 -1.83
CA GLY A 403 12.04 13.52 -2.37
C GLY A 403 13.32 13.49 -1.54
N LEU A 404 14.40 13.06 -2.21
CA LEU A 404 15.73 12.87 -1.61
C LEU A 404 16.70 14.01 -1.95
N GLU A 405 16.22 15.06 -2.60
CA GLU A 405 17.03 16.22 -2.94
C GLU A 405 17.60 16.87 -1.66
N ASN A 406 18.58 17.72 -1.81
CA ASN A 406 19.10 18.52 -0.69
C ASN A 406 17.94 19.32 -0.08
N ILE A 407 17.81 19.26 1.24
CA ILE A 407 16.70 19.89 1.95
C ILE A 407 16.66 21.41 1.74
N GLU A 408 17.80 22.06 1.60
CA GLU A 408 17.87 23.52 1.37
C GLU A 408 17.27 23.89 0.02
N ASP A 409 17.51 23.08 -1.02
CA ASP A 409 16.95 23.27 -2.36
C ASP A 409 15.42 23.09 -2.37
N ILE A 410 14.91 22.06 -1.64
CA ILE A 410 13.46 21.84 -1.49
C ILE A 410 12.82 23.04 -0.77
N LEU A 411 13.41 23.48 0.33
CA LEU A 411 12.89 24.63 1.10
C LEU A 411 12.93 25.92 0.30
N GLU A 412 13.95 26.14 -0.52
CA GLU A 412 14.03 27.32 -1.39
C GLU A 412 12.94 27.31 -2.47
N ASP A 413 12.67 26.14 -3.06
CA ASP A 413 11.59 25.98 -4.03
C ASP A 413 10.22 26.26 -3.40
N VAL A 414 9.96 25.78 -2.19
CA VAL A 414 8.73 26.06 -1.43
C VAL A 414 8.62 27.55 -1.08
N LYS A 415 9.70 28.19 -0.65
CA LYS A 415 9.76 29.64 -0.35
C LYS A 415 9.41 30.48 -1.56
N GLN A 416 9.95 30.15 -2.73
CA GLN A 416 9.63 30.91 -3.95
C GLN A 416 8.15 30.75 -4.34
N GLY A 417 7.54 29.60 -4.07
CA GLY A 417 6.09 29.41 -4.24
C GLY A 417 5.28 30.36 -3.37
N PHE A 418 5.65 30.53 -2.09
CA PHE A 418 5.01 31.51 -1.20
C PHE A 418 5.24 32.96 -1.66
N ALA A 419 6.45 33.31 -2.12
CA ALA A 419 6.72 34.62 -2.68
C ALA A 419 5.85 34.93 -3.91
N ALA A 420 5.58 33.93 -4.75
CA ALA A 420 4.72 34.06 -5.93
C ALA A 420 3.24 34.32 -5.57
N ILE A 421 2.70 33.64 -4.55
CA ILE A 421 1.31 33.89 -4.11
C ILE A 421 1.17 35.21 -3.38
N LYS A 422 2.17 35.67 -2.62
CA LYS A 422 2.15 36.96 -2.00
C LYS A 422 2.03 38.07 -3.05
N LYS A 423 2.87 38.01 -4.08
CA LYS A 423 2.80 38.96 -5.22
C LYS A 423 1.44 38.87 -5.96
N TYR A 424 0.89 37.69 -6.12
CA TYR A 424 -0.43 37.50 -6.74
C TYR A 424 -1.55 38.11 -5.91
N ASN A 425 -1.54 37.93 -4.59
CA ASN A 425 -2.55 38.49 -3.68
C ASN A 425 -2.46 40.01 -3.60
N ASP A 426 -1.26 40.60 -3.56
CA ASP A 426 -1.04 42.06 -3.56
C ASP A 426 -1.60 42.70 -4.83
N LEU A 427 -1.45 42.08 -5.99
CA LEU A 427 -1.99 42.55 -7.26
C LEU A 427 -3.53 42.51 -7.30
N ASN A 428 -4.15 41.49 -6.70
CA ASN A 428 -5.61 41.36 -6.68
C ASN A 428 -6.28 42.18 -5.57
N ALA A 429 -5.57 42.57 -4.51
CA ALA A 429 -6.08 43.43 -3.47
C ALA A 429 -6.12 44.91 -3.90
N GLY A 430 -5.39 45.29 -4.98
CA GLY A 430 -5.36 46.62 -5.56
C GLY A 430 -6.29 46.83 -6.77
N ALA A 431 -7.01 45.78 -7.20
CA ALA A 431 -7.99 45.79 -8.28
C ALA A 431 -9.43 45.77 -7.72
#